data_e69a4118945fadf479e06b2631c1dfbe
#
_entry.id   e69a4118945fadf479e06b2631c1dfbe
#
_cell.length_a   1.000
_cell.length_b   1.000
_cell.length_c   1.000
_cell.angle_alpha   90.00
_cell.angle_beta   90.00
_cell.angle_gamma   90.00
#
_symmetry.space_group_name_H-M   'P 1'
#
loop_
_entity.id
_entity.type
_entity.pdbx_description
1 polymer ?
#
loop_
_entity_poly.entity_id
_entity_poly.type
_entity_poly.pdbx_seq_one_letter_code
_entity_poly.pdbx_strand_id
1 'polypeptide(L)'
;MVNFYDVTLRDGNHAARHTLSAKFVADYCDIADKSGLWGVEVGHGNGIGASSFLVGKASTSDQVLLETARAHLGRAKLSVHLIPGFATIKKDIIPAIDIGVDVFRVGTHVTEVDTARKHIEFISEHNKICHGVMMMSHTVDARSQAAQAIELERFGASAVIVMDSAGHFVPSDVRERIRSIKDSVDVAVGFHAHNNLEMGVANALMALEEGAQIIDGSSMGLGAGSGNASLEAIIVNYRRSFADDQELTPYLEMSQLVELECQDFLPRTTSSSIQSGNAGVFSGFAPQVRQISNEFGISQEELWQELGKRRLVAGQESMIREIAQDLMNL
;
A
#
# COMPACT_ATOMS: atom_id res chain seq x y z
N MET A 1 -20.10 -9.21 0.29
CA MET A 1 -19.11 -9.84 -0.63
C MET A 1 -17.78 -9.16 -0.39
N VAL A 2 -16.69 -9.92 -0.29
CA VAL A 2 -15.33 -9.38 -0.09
C VAL A 2 -14.70 -9.10 -1.44
N ASN A 3 -14.04 -7.96 -1.55
CA ASN A 3 -13.30 -7.54 -2.73
C ASN A 3 -11.79 -7.71 -2.47
N PHE A 4 -11.16 -8.67 -3.11
CA PHE A 4 -9.71 -8.82 -3.07
C PHE A 4 -9.05 -7.91 -4.08
N TYR A 5 -8.01 -7.23 -3.64
CA TYR A 5 -7.31 -6.18 -4.37
C TYR A 5 -5.83 -6.55 -4.50
N ASP A 6 -5.32 -6.45 -5.70
CA ASP A 6 -3.92 -6.76 -5.98
C ASP A 6 -3.10 -5.47 -6.15
N VAL A 7 -2.07 -5.32 -5.35
CA VAL A 7 -1.15 -4.17 -5.39
C VAL A 7 0.24 -4.53 -5.92
N THR A 8 0.41 -5.70 -6.52
CA THR A 8 1.70 -6.20 -7.05
C THR A 8 2.31 -5.24 -8.06
N LEU A 9 1.50 -4.71 -8.99
CA LEU A 9 1.98 -3.85 -10.07
C LEU A 9 2.16 -2.37 -9.67
N ARG A 10 1.82 -2.02 -8.42
CA ARG A 10 2.07 -0.70 -7.84
C ARG A 10 3.05 -0.79 -6.69
N ASP A 11 2.67 -1.41 -5.55
CA ASP A 11 3.55 -1.47 -4.38
C ASP A 11 4.74 -2.40 -4.61
N GLY A 12 4.53 -3.49 -5.34
CA GLY A 12 5.62 -4.35 -5.82
C GLY A 12 6.63 -3.62 -6.70
N ASN A 13 6.22 -2.58 -7.40
CA ASN A 13 7.13 -1.74 -8.18
C ASN A 13 8.15 -0.97 -7.30
N HIS A 14 7.86 -0.74 -6.00
CA HIS A 14 8.87 -0.30 -5.04
C HIS A 14 10.00 -1.33 -4.89
N ALA A 15 9.66 -2.60 -4.64
CA ALA A 15 10.65 -3.67 -4.51
C ALA A 15 11.48 -3.80 -5.79
N ALA A 16 10.82 -3.74 -6.95
CA ALA A 16 11.44 -3.77 -8.27
C ALA A 16 12.14 -2.47 -8.67
N ARG A 17 12.33 -1.52 -7.74
CA ARG A 17 13.00 -0.23 -7.98
C ARG A 17 12.42 0.55 -9.16
N HIS A 18 11.11 0.44 -9.38
CA HIS A 18 10.34 1.06 -10.46
C HIS A 18 10.81 0.63 -11.86
N THR A 19 11.19 -0.65 -12.02
CA THR A 19 11.68 -1.22 -13.28
C THR A 19 10.74 -2.24 -13.92
N LEU A 20 9.52 -2.42 -13.39
CA LEU A 20 8.54 -3.31 -14.00
C LEU A 20 8.29 -2.91 -15.46
N SER A 21 8.40 -3.88 -16.36
CA SER A 21 8.23 -3.65 -17.79
C SER A 21 6.76 -3.73 -18.21
N ALA A 22 6.42 -3.07 -19.33
CA ALA A 22 5.09 -3.20 -19.93
C ALA A 22 4.75 -4.67 -20.27
N LYS A 23 5.76 -5.46 -20.69
CA LYS A 23 5.56 -6.90 -20.95
C LYS A 23 5.14 -7.65 -19.69
N PHE A 24 5.85 -7.45 -18.57
CA PHE A 24 5.48 -8.08 -17.29
C PHE A 24 4.07 -7.67 -16.85
N VAL A 25 3.71 -6.38 -17.00
CA VAL A 25 2.37 -5.88 -16.69
C VAL A 25 1.31 -6.56 -17.55
N ALA A 26 1.56 -6.74 -18.85
CA ALA A 26 0.63 -7.43 -19.76
C ALA A 26 0.42 -8.89 -19.35
N ASP A 27 1.51 -9.64 -19.19
CA ASP A 27 1.48 -11.06 -18.84
C ASP A 27 0.79 -11.28 -17.48
N TYR A 28 1.06 -10.40 -16.51
CA TYR A 28 0.44 -10.44 -15.18
C TYR A 28 -1.06 -10.14 -15.23
N CYS A 29 -1.46 -9.09 -15.94
CA CYS A 29 -2.87 -8.70 -16.07
C CYS A 29 -3.71 -9.77 -16.78
N ASP A 30 -3.16 -10.49 -17.77
CA ASP A 30 -3.85 -11.60 -18.44
C ASP A 30 -4.22 -12.75 -17.50
N ILE A 31 -3.41 -12.99 -16.47
CA ILE A 31 -3.69 -13.99 -15.44
C ILE A 31 -4.65 -13.39 -14.39
N ALA A 32 -4.36 -12.18 -13.92
CA ALA A 32 -5.13 -11.49 -12.90
C ALA A 32 -6.60 -11.30 -13.31
N ASP A 33 -6.88 -11.02 -14.58
CA ASP A 33 -8.25 -10.85 -15.09
C ASP A 33 -9.12 -12.11 -15.01
N LYS A 34 -8.49 -13.27 -14.86
CA LYS A 34 -9.17 -14.58 -14.73
C LYS A 34 -9.33 -15.04 -13.28
N SER A 35 -8.66 -14.36 -12.33
CA SER A 35 -8.58 -14.81 -10.93
C SER A 35 -9.81 -14.52 -10.08
N GLY A 36 -10.71 -13.64 -10.53
CA GLY A 36 -11.81 -13.13 -9.71
C GLY A 36 -11.41 -11.97 -8.80
N LEU A 37 -10.21 -11.43 -8.94
CA LEU A 37 -9.83 -10.17 -8.29
C LEU A 37 -10.79 -9.05 -8.64
N TRP A 38 -11.13 -8.25 -7.65
CA TRP A 38 -11.96 -7.08 -7.87
C TRP A 38 -11.22 -5.96 -8.58
N GLY A 39 -9.94 -5.76 -8.26
CA GLY A 39 -9.12 -4.74 -8.89
C GLY A 39 -7.62 -5.02 -8.81
N VAL A 40 -6.88 -4.48 -9.79
CA VAL A 40 -5.43 -4.53 -9.91
C VAL A 40 -4.89 -3.10 -9.91
N GLU A 41 -4.02 -2.78 -8.98
CA GLU A 41 -3.43 -1.45 -8.82
C GLU A 41 -2.09 -1.36 -9.56
N VAL A 42 -1.98 -0.40 -10.47
CA VAL A 42 -0.85 -0.27 -11.41
C VAL A 42 -0.23 1.13 -11.31
N GLY A 43 1.10 1.21 -11.43
CA GLY A 43 1.82 2.49 -11.50
C GLY A 43 3.15 2.48 -10.75
N HIS A 44 3.68 3.68 -10.55
CA HIS A 44 4.85 3.90 -9.71
C HIS A 44 4.55 3.49 -8.26
N GLY A 45 5.54 2.98 -7.52
CA GLY A 45 5.35 2.51 -6.13
C GLY A 45 4.66 3.52 -5.20
N ASN A 46 4.99 4.81 -5.31
CA ASN A 46 4.30 5.89 -4.59
C ASN A 46 3.02 6.40 -5.28
N GLY A 47 2.53 5.69 -6.30
CA GLY A 47 1.37 6.08 -7.09
C GLY A 47 1.73 6.88 -8.34
N ILE A 48 0.70 7.16 -9.16
CA ILE A 48 0.86 7.90 -10.41
C ILE A 48 1.42 9.31 -10.17
N GLY A 49 2.24 9.80 -11.10
CA GLY A 49 2.87 11.12 -11.02
C GLY A 49 4.09 11.20 -10.09
N ALA A 50 4.43 10.13 -9.36
CA ALA A 50 5.50 10.16 -8.36
C ALA A 50 6.92 9.99 -8.94
N SER A 51 7.06 9.53 -10.20
CA SER A 51 8.36 9.25 -10.83
C SER A 51 9.27 10.48 -10.79
N SER A 52 10.31 10.47 -9.96
CA SER A 52 11.20 11.60 -9.75
C SER A 52 12.58 11.15 -9.24
N PHE A 53 13.53 12.08 -9.15
CA PHE A 53 14.83 11.81 -8.51
C PHE A 53 14.72 11.60 -7.00
N LEU A 54 13.67 12.14 -6.37
CA LEU A 54 13.49 12.07 -4.92
C LEU A 54 13.04 10.67 -4.47
N VAL A 55 12.06 10.09 -5.15
CA VAL A 55 11.41 8.84 -4.74
C VAL A 55 11.64 7.67 -5.72
N GLY A 56 12.55 7.86 -6.66
CA GLY A 56 12.89 6.87 -7.69
C GLY A 56 12.30 7.22 -9.05
N LYS A 57 13.10 7.04 -10.09
CA LYS A 57 12.66 7.21 -11.47
C LYS A 57 12.12 5.88 -12.00
N ALA A 58 10.91 5.89 -12.53
CA ALA A 58 10.36 4.73 -13.23
C ALA A 58 11.06 4.54 -14.61
N SER A 59 11.37 3.30 -14.95
CA SER A 59 11.91 2.96 -16.28
C SER A 59 10.82 2.97 -17.36
N THR A 60 9.57 2.68 -16.98
CA THR A 60 8.38 2.74 -17.83
C THR A 60 7.43 3.79 -17.25
N SER A 61 6.91 4.68 -18.09
CA SER A 61 5.99 5.73 -17.63
C SER A 61 4.66 5.17 -17.14
N ASP A 62 4.01 5.86 -16.19
CA ASP A 62 2.67 5.49 -15.72
C ASP A 62 1.68 5.34 -16.88
N GLN A 63 1.73 6.25 -17.86
CA GLN A 63 0.87 6.17 -19.04
C GLN A 63 1.01 4.82 -19.78
N VAL A 64 2.23 4.41 -20.08
CA VAL A 64 2.49 3.13 -20.79
C VAL A 64 2.03 1.94 -19.94
N LEU A 65 2.29 1.95 -18.63
CA LEU A 65 1.84 0.87 -17.74
C LEU A 65 0.32 0.79 -17.67
N LEU A 66 -0.37 1.93 -17.58
CA LEU A 66 -1.84 2.00 -17.51
C LEU A 66 -2.50 1.60 -18.82
N GLU A 67 -2.00 2.09 -19.96
CA GLU A 67 -2.51 1.70 -21.30
C GLU A 67 -2.34 0.19 -21.51
N THR A 68 -1.18 -0.36 -21.11
CA THR A 68 -0.92 -1.80 -21.18
C THR A 68 -1.91 -2.57 -20.28
N ALA A 69 -2.03 -2.21 -19.02
CA ALA A 69 -2.94 -2.88 -18.09
C ALA A 69 -4.40 -2.80 -18.57
N ARG A 70 -4.82 -1.63 -19.09
CA ARG A 70 -6.19 -1.47 -19.62
C ARG A 70 -6.48 -2.40 -20.79
N ALA A 71 -5.50 -2.64 -21.67
CA ALA A 71 -5.66 -3.55 -22.79
C ALA A 71 -5.84 -5.03 -22.38
N HIS A 72 -5.37 -5.41 -21.19
CA HIS A 72 -5.35 -6.79 -20.69
C HIS A 72 -6.35 -7.07 -19.55
N LEU A 73 -6.95 -6.02 -18.92
CA LEU A 73 -7.97 -6.16 -17.89
C LEU A 73 -9.37 -5.91 -18.45
N GLY A 74 -10.19 -6.94 -18.50
CA GLY A 74 -11.58 -6.85 -18.97
C GLY A 74 -12.62 -7.04 -17.85
N ARG A 75 -12.29 -7.86 -16.86
CA ARG A 75 -13.17 -8.20 -15.72
C ARG A 75 -12.75 -7.47 -14.45
N ALA A 76 -11.45 -7.57 -14.11
CA ALA A 76 -10.89 -6.86 -12.98
C ALA A 76 -10.81 -5.35 -13.27
N LYS A 77 -11.05 -4.54 -12.25
CA LYS A 77 -10.95 -3.07 -12.37
C LYS A 77 -9.50 -2.64 -12.43
N LEU A 78 -9.19 -1.73 -13.37
CA LEU A 78 -7.91 -1.03 -13.38
C LEU A 78 -7.92 0.04 -12.30
N SER A 79 -6.95 0.00 -11.41
CA SER A 79 -6.82 0.93 -10.31
C SER A 79 -5.48 1.64 -10.30
N VAL A 80 -5.48 2.83 -9.71
CA VAL A 80 -4.27 3.60 -9.43
C VAL A 80 -4.24 4.07 -7.98
N HIS A 81 -3.05 4.08 -7.39
CA HIS A 81 -2.77 4.83 -6.17
C HIS A 81 -2.27 6.23 -6.54
N LEU A 82 -2.59 7.22 -5.74
CA LEU A 82 -2.06 8.57 -5.87
C LEU A 82 -1.93 9.25 -4.51
N ILE A 83 -0.92 10.10 -4.39
CA ILE A 83 -0.68 10.90 -3.19
C ILE A 83 -0.74 12.38 -3.59
N PRO A 84 -1.58 13.21 -2.94
CA PRO A 84 -1.57 14.65 -3.12
C PRO A 84 -0.16 15.21 -2.91
N GLY A 85 0.32 16.01 -3.86
CA GLY A 85 1.70 16.50 -3.89
C GLY A 85 2.59 15.79 -4.91
N PHE A 86 2.39 14.49 -5.17
CA PHE A 86 2.96 13.80 -6.32
C PHE A 86 2.03 13.90 -7.52
N ALA A 87 0.80 13.42 -7.37
CA ALA A 87 -0.20 13.47 -8.44
C ALA A 87 -0.97 14.80 -8.44
N THR A 88 -1.20 15.32 -9.63
CA THR A 88 -2.05 16.49 -9.86
C THR A 88 -3.29 16.11 -10.68
N ILE A 89 -4.38 16.85 -10.49
CA ILE A 89 -5.63 16.59 -11.22
C ILE A 89 -5.39 16.69 -12.73
N LYS A 90 -4.72 17.75 -13.18
CA LYS A 90 -4.58 18.05 -14.62
C LYS A 90 -3.60 17.13 -15.34
N LYS A 91 -2.48 16.77 -14.70
CA LYS A 91 -1.40 16.04 -15.38
C LYS A 91 -1.50 14.52 -15.21
N ASP A 92 -2.16 14.07 -14.13
CA ASP A 92 -2.12 12.67 -13.74
C ASP A 92 -3.52 12.05 -13.67
N ILE A 93 -4.50 12.70 -13.01
CA ILE A 93 -5.83 12.12 -12.82
C ILE A 93 -6.64 12.18 -14.14
N ILE A 94 -6.69 13.33 -14.81
CA ILE A 94 -7.45 13.46 -16.08
C ILE A 94 -6.92 12.45 -17.14
N PRO A 95 -5.60 12.36 -17.43
CA PRO A 95 -5.11 11.34 -18.33
C PRO A 95 -5.42 9.89 -17.90
N ALA A 96 -5.37 9.58 -16.60
CA ALA A 96 -5.75 8.27 -16.11
C ALA A 96 -7.25 7.97 -16.34
N ILE A 97 -8.12 8.96 -16.18
CA ILE A 97 -9.56 8.83 -16.51
C ILE A 97 -9.73 8.55 -18.02
N ASP A 98 -9.00 9.27 -18.88
CA ASP A 98 -9.06 9.12 -20.35
C ASP A 98 -8.55 7.74 -20.80
N ILE A 99 -7.55 7.17 -20.14
CA ILE A 99 -7.06 5.80 -20.37
C ILE A 99 -8.11 4.75 -19.97
N GLY A 100 -9.04 5.11 -19.08
CA GLY A 100 -10.08 4.20 -18.60
C GLY A 100 -9.79 3.57 -17.25
N VAL A 101 -9.04 4.24 -16.37
CA VAL A 101 -8.91 3.82 -14.97
C VAL A 101 -10.27 3.85 -14.31
N ASP A 102 -10.60 2.78 -13.59
CA ASP A 102 -11.90 2.58 -12.93
C ASP A 102 -11.88 3.10 -11.49
N VAL A 103 -10.76 2.91 -10.78
CA VAL A 103 -10.63 3.16 -9.34
C VAL A 103 -9.41 4.03 -9.04
N PHE A 104 -9.62 5.06 -8.26
CA PHE A 104 -8.58 5.96 -7.77
C PHE A 104 -8.47 5.85 -6.25
N ARG A 105 -7.29 5.52 -5.74
CA ARG A 105 -7.01 5.37 -4.31
C ARG A 105 -6.15 6.54 -3.86
N VAL A 106 -6.76 7.50 -3.16
CA VAL A 106 -6.11 8.73 -2.71
C VAL A 106 -5.53 8.52 -1.33
N GLY A 107 -4.20 8.40 -1.27
CA GLY A 107 -3.45 8.18 -0.03
C GLY A 107 -2.95 9.46 0.60
N THR A 108 -3.15 9.57 1.92
CA THR A 108 -2.57 10.64 2.73
C THR A 108 -2.11 10.08 4.08
N HIS A 109 -1.24 10.80 4.76
CA HIS A 109 -1.01 10.50 6.18
C HIS A 109 -2.33 10.58 6.93
N VAL A 110 -2.56 9.66 7.87
CA VAL A 110 -3.84 9.56 8.61
C VAL A 110 -4.22 10.86 9.33
N THR A 111 -3.26 11.72 9.68
CA THR A 111 -3.51 13.03 10.32
C THR A 111 -3.75 14.18 9.34
N GLU A 112 -3.66 13.93 8.03
CA GLU A 112 -3.66 14.97 7.00
C GLU A 112 -4.66 14.66 5.87
N VAL A 113 -5.78 13.99 6.18
CA VAL A 113 -6.77 13.58 5.18
C VAL A 113 -7.40 14.75 4.42
N ASP A 114 -7.41 15.96 5.01
CA ASP A 114 -7.88 17.17 4.36
C ASP A 114 -7.15 17.46 3.03
N THR A 115 -5.89 17.03 2.92
CA THR A 115 -5.11 17.21 1.69
C THR A 115 -5.65 16.40 0.52
N ALA A 116 -6.39 15.30 0.78
CA ALA A 116 -7.04 14.46 -0.22
C ALA A 116 -8.32 15.10 -0.80
N ARG A 117 -8.94 16.04 -0.09
CA ARG A 117 -10.28 16.52 -0.35
C ARG A 117 -10.52 16.89 -1.83
N LYS A 118 -9.70 17.75 -2.39
CA LYS A 118 -9.89 18.22 -3.79
C LYS A 118 -9.75 17.09 -4.81
N HIS A 119 -8.90 16.09 -4.53
CA HIS A 119 -8.71 14.95 -5.41
C HIS A 119 -9.92 14.01 -5.35
N ILE A 120 -10.41 13.72 -4.14
CA ILE A 120 -11.59 12.85 -3.95
C ILE A 120 -12.85 13.50 -4.55
N GLU A 121 -13.12 14.78 -4.25
CA GLU A 121 -14.24 15.52 -4.81
C GLU A 121 -14.20 15.49 -6.35
N PHE A 122 -13.05 15.80 -6.96
CA PHE A 122 -12.89 15.77 -8.41
C PHE A 122 -13.15 14.38 -9.02
N ILE A 123 -12.59 13.32 -8.44
CA ILE A 123 -12.74 11.95 -8.93
C ILE A 123 -14.20 11.51 -8.83
N SER A 124 -14.86 11.80 -7.71
CA SER A 124 -16.28 11.50 -7.48
C SER A 124 -17.20 12.24 -8.46
N GLU A 125 -16.94 13.54 -8.72
CA GLU A 125 -17.67 14.34 -9.70
C GLU A 125 -17.56 13.78 -11.13
N HIS A 126 -16.47 13.04 -11.43
CA HIS A 126 -16.27 12.35 -12.72
C HIS A 126 -16.84 10.92 -12.74
N ASN A 127 -17.69 10.56 -11.75
CA ASN A 127 -18.32 9.24 -11.62
C ASN A 127 -17.30 8.08 -11.61
N LYS A 128 -16.11 8.30 -11.07
CA LYS A 128 -15.10 7.26 -10.84
C LYS A 128 -15.18 6.76 -9.41
N ILE A 129 -14.81 5.50 -9.20
CA ILE A 129 -14.71 4.92 -7.86
C ILE A 129 -13.51 5.56 -7.17
N CYS A 130 -13.73 6.11 -5.98
CA CYS A 130 -12.67 6.75 -5.20
C CYS A 130 -12.57 6.13 -3.81
N HIS A 131 -11.38 5.66 -3.43
CA HIS A 131 -11.11 5.19 -2.07
C HIS A 131 -10.18 6.19 -1.36
N GLY A 132 -10.51 6.56 -0.13
CA GLY A 132 -9.62 7.30 0.75
C GLY A 132 -8.69 6.34 1.51
N VAL A 133 -7.37 6.50 1.39
CA VAL A 133 -6.40 5.61 2.01
C VAL A 133 -5.66 6.33 3.13
N MET A 134 -5.81 5.84 4.36
CA MET A 134 -5.16 6.38 5.56
C MET A 134 -3.82 5.69 5.78
N MET A 135 -2.73 6.30 5.30
CA MET A 135 -1.37 5.81 5.50
C MET A 135 -0.88 6.07 6.93
N MET A 136 0.10 5.28 7.41
CA MET A 136 0.69 5.37 8.76
C MET A 136 -0.37 5.31 9.87
N SER A 137 -1.35 4.46 9.69
CA SER A 137 -2.54 4.33 10.55
C SER A 137 -2.22 4.09 12.04
N HIS A 138 -1.07 3.49 12.34
CA HIS A 138 -0.62 3.24 13.72
C HIS A 138 -0.26 4.52 14.51
N THR A 139 -0.07 5.66 13.85
CA THR A 139 0.35 6.91 14.50
C THR A 139 -0.76 7.60 15.29
N VAL A 140 -2.00 7.15 15.14
CA VAL A 140 -3.18 7.64 15.88
C VAL A 140 -3.93 6.47 16.53
N ASP A 141 -4.77 6.74 17.52
CA ASP A 141 -5.68 5.75 18.08
C ASP A 141 -6.87 5.44 17.13
N ALA A 142 -7.63 4.38 17.46
CA ALA A 142 -8.75 3.93 16.63
C ALA A 142 -9.87 4.97 16.52
N ARG A 143 -10.14 5.74 17.58
CA ARG A 143 -11.17 6.79 17.59
C ARG A 143 -10.77 7.96 16.71
N SER A 144 -9.53 8.41 16.81
CA SER A 144 -8.98 9.47 15.96
C SER A 144 -8.97 9.05 14.50
N GLN A 145 -8.63 7.79 14.20
CA GLN A 145 -8.67 7.25 12.87
C GLN A 145 -10.09 7.19 12.29
N ALA A 146 -11.09 6.79 13.11
CA ALA A 146 -12.49 6.79 12.70
C ALA A 146 -12.99 8.21 12.35
N ALA A 147 -12.57 9.22 13.10
CA ALA A 147 -12.88 10.61 12.75
C ALA A 147 -12.31 11.04 11.39
N GLN A 148 -11.11 10.57 11.03
CA GLN A 148 -10.53 10.81 9.71
C GLN A 148 -11.28 10.06 8.60
N ALA A 149 -11.77 8.84 8.89
CA ALA A 149 -12.58 8.08 7.95
C ALA A 149 -13.90 8.79 7.60
N ILE A 150 -14.56 9.41 8.60
CA ILE A 150 -15.75 10.24 8.40
C ILE A 150 -15.47 11.41 7.44
N GLU A 151 -14.33 12.07 7.58
CA GLU A 151 -13.98 13.18 6.68
C GLU A 151 -13.74 12.68 5.24
N LEU A 152 -13.06 11.55 5.05
CA LEU A 152 -12.88 10.95 3.73
C LEU A 152 -14.23 10.59 3.06
N GLU A 153 -15.16 10.01 3.81
CA GLU A 153 -16.52 9.75 3.34
C GLU A 153 -17.24 11.05 2.94
N ARG A 154 -17.14 12.09 3.75
CA ARG A 154 -17.72 13.40 3.46
C ARG A 154 -17.17 14.05 2.18
N PHE A 155 -15.91 13.78 1.85
CA PHE A 155 -15.31 14.26 0.60
C PHE A 155 -15.81 13.47 -0.62
N GLY A 156 -16.53 12.36 -0.43
CA GLY A 156 -17.09 11.53 -1.49
C GLY A 156 -16.35 10.23 -1.76
N ALA A 157 -15.47 9.78 -0.84
CA ALA A 157 -14.87 8.45 -0.95
C ALA A 157 -15.94 7.37 -0.81
N SER A 158 -15.92 6.38 -1.70
CA SER A 158 -16.83 5.22 -1.67
C SER A 158 -16.30 4.07 -0.81
N ALA A 159 -15.06 4.17 -0.35
CA ALA A 159 -14.45 3.29 0.64
C ALA A 159 -13.33 4.02 1.39
N VAL A 160 -13.05 3.55 2.60
CA VAL A 160 -11.90 4.00 3.40
C VAL A 160 -11.00 2.81 3.70
N ILE A 161 -9.70 2.99 3.50
CA ILE A 161 -8.70 1.92 3.65
C ILE A 161 -7.77 2.24 4.80
N VAL A 162 -7.68 1.33 5.76
CA VAL A 162 -6.67 1.36 6.83
C VAL A 162 -5.37 0.79 6.27
N MET A 163 -4.30 1.58 6.22
CA MET A 163 -3.00 1.11 5.73
C MET A 163 -1.99 1.03 6.87
N ASP A 164 -1.54 -0.18 7.17
CA ASP A 164 -0.42 -0.46 8.07
C ASP A 164 0.91 -0.30 7.31
N SER A 165 1.27 0.95 7.05
CA SER A 165 2.44 1.29 6.22
C SER A 165 3.78 0.86 6.82
N ALA A 166 3.84 0.63 8.12
CA ALA A 166 5.05 0.18 8.82
C ALA A 166 5.08 -1.33 9.08
N GLY A 167 4.00 -2.06 8.79
CA GLY A 167 3.84 -3.45 9.20
C GLY A 167 3.94 -3.59 10.72
N HIS A 168 3.35 -2.64 11.45
CA HIS A 168 3.46 -2.49 12.90
C HIS A 168 2.33 -3.19 13.66
N PHE A 169 1.15 -3.33 13.03
CA PHE A 169 -0.02 -3.85 13.70
C PHE A 169 0.09 -5.33 14.06
N VAL A 170 -0.50 -5.67 15.20
CA VAL A 170 -0.88 -7.04 15.56
C VAL A 170 -2.41 -7.19 15.39
N PRO A 171 -2.95 -8.43 15.35
CA PRO A 171 -4.39 -8.64 15.08
C PRO A 171 -5.35 -7.88 16.01
N SER A 172 -4.98 -7.64 17.26
CA SER A 172 -5.79 -6.85 18.19
C SER A 172 -5.95 -5.39 17.76
N ASP A 173 -4.89 -4.78 17.20
CA ASP A 173 -4.92 -3.41 16.70
C ASP A 173 -5.84 -3.28 15.48
N VAL A 174 -5.78 -4.27 14.60
CA VAL A 174 -6.64 -4.33 13.41
C VAL A 174 -8.10 -4.45 13.81
N ARG A 175 -8.41 -5.35 14.76
CA ARG A 175 -9.76 -5.53 15.29
C ARG A 175 -10.36 -4.23 15.81
N GLU A 176 -9.63 -3.54 16.68
CA GLU A 176 -10.11 -2.29 17.28
C GLU A 176 -10.40 -1.23 16.22
N ARG A 177 -9.50 -1.06 15.24
CA ARG A 177 -9.60 -0.03 14.20
C ARG A 177 -10.71 -0.31 13.20
N ILE A 178 -10.80 -1.55 12.69
CA ILE A 178 -11.84 -1.90 11.73
C ILE A 178 -13.23 -1.75 12.37
N ARG A 179 -13.43 -2.21 13.60
CA ARG A 179 -14.70 -2.00 14.34
C ARG A 179 -15.02 -0.52 14.49
N SER A 180 -14.08 0.26 15.00
CA SER A 180 -14.31 1.69 15.26
C SER A 180 -14.68 2.46 13.99
N ILE A 181 -14.06 2.14 12.85
CA ILE A 181 -14.37 2.79 11.57
C ILE A 181 -15.73 2.33 11.06
N LYS A 182 -16.01 1.03 11.07
CA LYS A 182 -17.30 0.48 10.61
C LYS A 182 -18.50 1.01 11.38
N ASP A 183 -18.32 1.28 12.67
CA ASP A 183 -19.36 1.89 13.50
C ASP A 183 -19.56 3.39 13.19
N SER A 184 -18.69 3.99 12.37
CA SER A 184 -18.61 5.44 12.17
C SER A 184 -18.92 5.89 10.75
N VAL A 185 -18.82 5.01 9.74
CA VAL A 185 -19.04 5.33 8.32
C VAL A 185 -19.98 4.34 7.66
N ASP A 186 -20.69 4.79 6.63
CA ASP A 186 -21.60 3.93 5.83
C ASP A 186 -20.91 3.30 4.62
N VAL A 187 -19.75 3.83 4.22
CA VAL A 187 -18.97 3.33 3.08
C VAL A 187 -18.18 2.06 3.40
N ALA A 188 -17.71 1.37 2.38
CA ALA A 188 -16.92 0.16 2.55
C ALA A 188 -15.62 0.45 3.32
N VAL A 189 -15.23 -0.49 4.19
CA VAL A 189 -13.96 -0.43 4.93
C VAL A 189 -13.00 -1.48 4.39
N GLY A 190 -11.76 -1.08 4.15
CA GLY A 190 -10.71 -1.98 3.68
C GLY A 190 -9.45 -1.94 4.53
N PHE A 191 -8.57 -2.90 4.26
CA PHE A 191 -7.31 -3.06 4.97
C PHE A 191 -6.16 -3.42 4.03
N HIS A 192 -5.03 -2.75 4.22
CA HIS A 192 -3.76 -2.99 3.55
C HIS A 192 -2.66 -3.21 4.59
N ALA A 193 -1.93 -4.33 4.51
CA ALA A 193 -0.91 -4.70 5.47
C ALA A 193 0.46 -4.88 4.83
N HIS A 194 1.47 -4.18 5.39
CA HIS A 194 2.86 -4.58 5.23
C HIS A 194 3.24 -5.71 6.19
N ASN A 195 4.35 -6.43 5.89
CA ASN A 195 4.68 -7.68 6.54
C ASN A 195 5.96 -7.61 7.43
N ASN A 196 6.28 -6.46 7.97
CA ASN A 196 7.52 -6.22 8.72
C ASN A 196 7.66 -7.10 9.98
N LEU A 197 6.55 -7.34 10.67
CA LEU A 197 6.47 -8.21 11.85
C LEU A 197 5.89 -9.59 11.51
N GLU A 198 5.83 -9.96 10.22
CA GLU A 198 5.26 -11.22 9.71
C GLU A 198 3.78 -11.45 10.09
N MET A 199 3.05 -10.37 10.37
CA MET A 199 1.63 -10.41 10.72
C MET A 199 0.70 -10.07 9.54
N GLY A 200 1.23 -9.76 8.35
CA GLY A 200 0.44 -9.24 7.24
C GLY A 200 -0.79 -10.08 6.89
N VAL A 201 -0.62 -11.41 6.68
CA VAL A 201 -1.73 -12.32 6.38
C VAL A 201 -2.67 -12.46 7.57
N ALA A 202 -2.15 -12.60 8.79
CA ALA A 202 -2.96 -12.72 10.00
C ALA A 202 -3.81 -11.45 10.23
N ASN A 203 -3.24 -10.28 9.99
CA ASN A 203 -3.92 -9.00 10.08
C ASN A 203 -5.00 -8.85 9.01
N ALA A 204 -4.74 -9.29 7.77
CA ALA A 204 -5.74 -9.30 6.69
C ALA A 204 -6.95 -10.19 7.05
N LEU A 205 -6.70 -11.39 7.61
CA LEU A 205 -7.76 -12.28 8.06
C LEU A 205 -8.53 -11.70 9.24
N MET A 206 -7.86 -11.05 10.19
CA MET A 206 -8.51 -10.35 11.28
C MET A 206 -9.41 -9.22 10.79
N ALA A 207 -8.96 -8.45 9.79
CA ALA A 207 -9.79 -7.41 9.18
C ALA A 207 -11.05 -8.00 8.54
N LEU A 208 -10.94 -9.16 7.87
CA LEU A 208 -12.09 -9.89 7.32
C LEU A 208 -13.06 -10.36 8.41
N GLU A 209 -12.55 -10.94 9.50
CA GLU A 209 -13.37 -11.36 10.66
C GLU A 209 -14.16 -10.19 11.24
N GLU A 210 -13.57 -9.00 11.27
CA GLU A 210 -14.22 -7.77 11.74
C GLU A 210 -15.08 -7.09 10.66
N GLY A 211 -15.19 -7.72 9.48
CA GLY A 211 -16.09 -7.34 8.41
C GLY A 211 -15.56 -6.27 7.48
N ALA A 212 -14.25 -6.16 7.32
CA ALA A 212 -13.67 -5.41 6.21
C ALA A 212 -14.13 -6.02 4.87
N GLN A 213 -14.43 -5.15 3.91
CA GLN A 213 -15.00 -5.53 2.62
C GLN A 213 -13.97 -5.46 1.49
N ILE A 214 -12.83 -4.82 1.71
CA ILE A 214 -11.74 -4.70 0.74
C ILE A 214 -10.46 -5.15 1.44
N ILE A 215 -9.76 -6.13 0.85
CA ILE A 215 -8.49 -6.63 1.38
C ILE A 215 -7.43 -6.57 0.29
N ASP A 216 -6.36 -5.88 0.60
CA ASP A 216 -5.19 -5.78 -0.27
C ASP A 216 -4.19 -6.91 -0.01
N GLY A 217 -3.59 -7.38 -1.07
CA GLY A 217 -2.45 -8.28 -1.04
C GLY A 217 -1.59 -8.10 -2.28
N SER A 218 -0.46 -8.74 -2.32
CA SER A 218 0.38 -8.83 -3.52
C SER A 218 0.90 -10.25 -3.73
N SER A 219 1.11 -10.65 -4.97
CA SER A 219 1.70 -11.96 -5.29
C SER A 219 3.09 -12.07 -4.66
N MET A 220 3.35 -13.18 -3.98
CA MET A 220 4.58 -13.43 -3.19
C MET A 220 4.86 -12.36 -2.12
N GLY A 221 3.84 -11.57 -1.76
CA GLY A 221 4.02 -10.43 -0.88
C GLY A 221 4.88 -9.31 -1.45
N LEU A 222 5.09 -9.24 -2.77
CA LEU A 222 5.99 -8.27 -3.41
C LEU A 222 5.57 -6.83 -3.05
N GLY A 223 6.49 -6.07 -2.45
CA GLY A 223 6.21 -4.73 -1.95
C GLY A 223 7.38 -4.08 -1.23
N ALA A 224 7.19 -2.85 -0.79
CA ALA A 224 8.21 -2.10 -0.06
C ALA A 224 8.66 -2.81 1.24
N GLY A 225 9.92 -2.68 1.60
CA GLY A 225 10.47 -3.20 2.85
C GLY A 225 10.43 -4.73 2.94
N SER A 226 9.72 -5.28 3.92
CA SER A 226 9.45 -6.72 4.05
C SER A 226 8.28 -7.20 3.19
N GLY A 227 7.78 -6.35 2.31
CA GLY A 227 6.65 -6.63 1.44
C GLY A 227 5.29 -6.45 2.11
N ASN A 228 4.29 -6.94 1.41
CA ASN A 228 2.87 -6.91 1.79
C ASN A 228 2.40 -8.27 2.32
N ALA A 229 1.17 -8.34 2.76
CA ALA A 229 0.48 -9.61 2.94
C ALA A 229 0.42 -10.36 1.60
N SER A 230 0.88 -11.63 1.58
CA SER A 230 0.86 -12.48 0.38
C SER A 230 -0.58 -12.76 -0.04
N LEU A 231 -0.92 -12.41 -1.27
CA LEU A 231 -2.28 -12.51 -1.82
C LEU A 231 -2.75 -13.96 -1.87
N GLU A 232 -1.94 -14.86 -2.40
CA GLU A 232 -2.25 -16.29 -2.47
C GLU A 232 -2.44 -16.92 -1.09
N ALA A 233 -1.68 -16.48 -0.10
CA ALA A 233 -1.85 -16.95 1.27
C ALA A 233 -3.14 -16.40 1.91
N ILE A 234 -3.50 -15.14 1.64
CA ILE A 234 -4.79 -14.58 2.05
C ILE A 234 -5.93 -15.42 1.46
N ILE A 235 -5.92 -15.68 0.15
CA ILE A 235 -6.98 -16.44 -0.55
C ILE A 235 -7.10 -17.87 0.00
N VAL A 236 -5.98 -18.59 0.19
CA VAL A 236 -6.01 -19.94 0.77
C VAL A 236 -6.65 -19.95 2.16
N ASN A 237 -6.24 -19.02 3.01
CA ASN A 237 -6.76 -18.96 4.38
C ASN A 237 -8.20 -18.44 4.42
N TYR A 238 -8.58 -17.51 3.54
CA TYR A 238 -9.97 -17.07 3.39
C TYR A 238 -10.89 -18.24 3.03
N ARG A 239 -10.54 -19.03 2.01
CA ARG A 239 -11.29 -20.23 1.62
C ARG A 239 -11.50 -21.19 2.78
N ARG A 240 -10.46 -21.43 3.58
CA ARG A 240 -10.51 -22.34 4.73
C ARG A 240 -11.35 -21.80 5.88
N SER A 241 -11.31 -20.50 6.14
CA SER A 241 -11.95 -19.88 7.30
C SER A 241 -13.41 -19.50 7.03
N PHE A 242 -13.74 -19.16 5.78
CA PHE A 242 -15.06 -18.65 5.40
C PHE A 242 -15.83 -19.59 4.46
N ALA A 243 -15.32 -20.81 4.23
CA ALA A 243 -15.92 -21.84 3.35
C ALA A 243 -16.23 -21.31 1.93
N ASP A 244 -15.34 -20.50 1.40
CA ASP A 244 -15.41 -19.95 0.04
C ASP A 244 -14.80 -20.92 -0.98
N ASP A 245 -15.29 -20.91 -2.22
CA ASP A 245 -14.86 -21.82 -3.29
C ASP A 245 -14.03 -21.11 -4.41
N GLN A 246 -13.56 -19.89 -4.16
CA GLN A 246 -12.77 -19.14 -5.13
C GLN A 246 -11.61 -19.96 -5.70
N GLU A 247 -11.43 -19.93 -7.01
CA GLU A 247 -10.38 -20.71 -7.68
C GLU A 247 -8.99 -20.20 -7.28
N LEU A 248 -8.09 -21.12 -6.89
CA LEU A 248 -6.74 -20.79 -6.43
C LEU A 248 -5.72 -20.74 -7.57
N THR A 249 -5.94 -21.47 -8.65
CA THR A 249 -4.97 -21.65 -9.74
C THR A 249 -4.44 -20.32 -10.29
N PRO A 250 -5.25 -19.32 -10.64
CA PRO A 250 -4.73 -18.05 -11.17
C PRO A 250 -3.84 -17.30 -10.18
N TYR A 251 -4.11 -17.38 -8.88
CA TYR A 251 -3.26 -16.76 -7.84
C TYR A 251 -1.88 -17.41 -7.76
N LEU A 252 -1.81 -18.73 -7.91
CA LEU A 252 -0.54 -19.46 -7.96
C LEU A 252 0.22 -19.18 -9.26
N GLU A 253 -0.46 -19.03 -10.39
CA GLU A 253 0.15 -18.64 -11.65
C GLU A 253 0.74 -17.22 -11.59
N MET A 254 0.03 -16.25 -10.97
CA MET A 254 0.57 -14.92 -10.72
C MET A 254 1.83 -14.98 -9.82
N SER A 255 1.78 -15.79 -8.75
CA SER A 255 2.93 -16.00 -7.86
C SER A 255 4.13 -16.58 -8.60
N GLN A 256 3.92 -17.59 -9.45
CA GLN A 256 4.98 -18.20 -10.26
C GLN A 256 5.61 -17.19 -11.25
N LEU A 257 4.79 -16.33 -11.86
CA LEU A 257 5.29 -15.28 -12.73
C LEU A 257 6.15 -14.27 -11.95
N VAL A 258 5.72 -13.87 -10.76
CA VAL A 258 6.51 -12.98 -9.88
C VAL A 258 7.79 -13.67 -9.42
N GLU A 259 7.75 -14.95 -9.03
CA GLU A 259 8.93 -15.71 -8.65
C GLU A 259 9.96 -15.78 -9.77
N LEU A 260 9.51 -15.96 -11.02
CA LEU A 260 10.37 -16.06 -12.20
C LEU A 260 10.98 -14.70 -12.60
N GLU A 261 10.16 -13.66 -12.69
CA GLU A 261 10.56 -12.37 -13.26
C GLU A 261 11.08 -11.36 -12.23
N CYS A 262 10.72 -11.55 -10.93
CA CYS A 262 11.08 -10.65 -9.84
C CYS A 262 11.92 -11.32 -8.74
N GLN A 263 12.61 -12.43 -9.03
CA GLN A 263 13.35 -13.24 -8.06
C GLN A 263 14.30 -12.41 -7.18
N ASP A 264 15.01 -11.45 -7.77
CA ASP A 264 15.97 -10.59 -7.07
C ASP A 264 15.30 -9.54 -6.17
N PHE A 265 14.01 -9.36 -6.30
CA PHE A 265 13.21 -8.34 -5.61
C PHE A 265 12.23 -8.93 -4.58
N LEU A 266 12.20 -10.25 -4.45
CA LEU A 266 11.29 -10.91 -3.50
C LEU A 266 11.55 -10.40 -2.08
N PRO A 267 10.52 -10.03 -1.34
CA PRO A 267 10.66 -9.47 -0.01
C PRO A 267 11.26 -10.50 0.96
N ARG A 268 12.03 -9.99 1.92
CA ARG A 268 12.60 -10.80 2.99
C ARG A 268 12.48 -10.05 4.30
N THR A 269 12.07 -10.75 5.33
CA THR A 269 12.14 -10.22 6.68
C THR A 269 13.59 -10.20 7.15
N THR A 270 14.06 -9.04 7.59
CA THR A 270 15.42 -8.80 8.06
C THR A 270 15.40 -8.17 9.45
N SER A 271 16.53 -8.20 10.16
CA SER A 271 16.63 -7.51 11.46
C SER A 271 16.21 -6.02 11.35
N SER A 272 16.62 -5.35 10.26
CA SER A 272 16.27 -3.94 10.04
C SER A 272 14.77 -3.74 9.81
N SER A 273 14.11 -4.64 9.06
CA SER A 273 12.67 -4.52 8.85
C SER A 273 11.87 -4.84 10.12
N ILE A 274 12.32 -5.79 10.93
CA ILE A 274 11.70 -6.04 12.25
C ILE A 274 11.85 -4.81 13.14
N GLN A 275 13.05 -4.19 13.18
CA GLN A 275 13.27 -2.99 13.97
C GLN A 275 12.40 -1.82 13.50
N SER A 276 12.28 -1.61 12.19
CA SER A 276 11.41 -0.57 11.64
C SER A 276 9.93 -0.83 11.96
N GLY A 277 9.44 -2.06 11.81
CA GLY A 277 8.09 -2.45 12.18
C GLY A 277 7.82 -2.26 13.67
N ASN A 278 8.73 -2.71 14.54
CA ASN A 278 8.63 -2.53 15.99
C ASN A 278 8.61 -1.04 16.40
N ALA A 279 9.39 -0.20 15.72
CA ALA A 279 9.44 1.24 15.96
C ALA A 279 8.27 2.02 15.31
N GLY A 280 7.45 1.38 14.48
CA GLY A 280 6.39 2.05 13.72
C GLY A 280 6.93 3.02 12.65
N VAL A 281 8.04 2.68 12.01
CA VAL A 281 8.69 3.54 11.02
C VAL A 281 8.67 2.90 9.64
N PHE A 282 8.42 3.70 8.62
CA PHE A 282 8.39 3.22 7.24
C PHE A 282 9.72 2.60 6.82
N SER A 283 9.68 1.36 6.31
CA SER A 283 10.88 0.58 5.94
C SER A 283 11.70 1.18 4.80
N GLY A 284 11.14 2.10 4.02
CA GLY A 284 11.86 2.82 2.97
C GLY A 284 13.09 3.59 3.48
N PHE A 285 13.16 3.88 4.79
CA PHE A 285 14.31 4.54 5.42
C PHE A 285 15.51 3.60 5.67
N ALA A 286 15.35 2.29 5.50
CA ALA A 286 16.39 1.32 5.84
C ALA A 286 17.77 1.58 5.20
N PRO A 287 17.90 2.01 3.93
CA PRO A 287 19.20 2.35 3.35
C PRO A 287 19.86 3.52 4.07
N GLN A 288 19.11 4.58 4.37
CA GLN A 288 19.60 5.77 5.07
C GLN A 288 19.96 5.46 6.52
N VAL A 289 19.11 4.71 7.22
CA VAL A 289 19.39 4.29 8.61
C VAL A 289 20.68 3.48 8.66
N ARG A 290 20.88 2.53 7.76
CA ARG A 290 22.12 1.73 7.70
C ARG A 290 23.36 2.62 7.43
N GLN A 291 23.26 3.51 6.47
CA GLN A 291 24.36 4.40 6.11
C GLN A 291 24.73 5.31 7.28
N ILE A 292 23.74 5.97 7.89
CA ILE A 292 23.94 6.94 8.97
C ILE A 292 24.40 6.24 10.24
N SER A 293 23.83 5.09 10.60
CA SER A 293 24.28 4.26 11.70
C SER A 293 25.78 3.94 11.60
N ASN A 294 26.24 3.50 10.41
CA ASN A 294 27.66 3.22 10.17
C ASN A 294 28.55 4.46 10.25
N GLU A 295 28.07 5.59 9.71
CA GLU A 295 28.83 6.85 9.68
C GLU A 295 29.04 7.43 11.09
N PHE A 296 28.02 7.36 11.93
CA PHE A 296 28.04 7.92 13.28
C PHE A 296 28.40 6.90 14.37
N GLY A 297 28.53 5.62 14.04
CA GLY A 297 28.83 4.56 15.00
C GLY A 297 27.69 4.28 16.00
N ILE A 298 26.45 4.63 15.64
CA ILE A 298 25.24 4.42 16.46
C ILE A 298 24.59 3.08 16.07
N SER A 299 23.97 2.38 17.02
CA SER A 299 23.25 1.15 16.68
C SER A 299 22.01 1.46 15.81
N GLN A 300 21.73 0.59 14.83
CA GLN A 300 20.52 0.75 14.02
C GLN A 300 19.26 0.69 14.88
N GLU A 301 19.26 -0.13 15.92
CA GLU A 301 18.13 -0.26 16.85
C GLU A 301 17.81 1.07 17.56
N GLU A 302 18.84 1.72 18.14
CA GLU A 302 18.67 3.01 18.80
C GLU A 302 18.15 4.06 17.81
N LEU A 303 18.71 4.07 16.60
CA LEU A 303 18.28 5.02 15.56
C LEU A 303 16.82 4.76 15.15
N TRP A 304 16.42 3.51 14.88
CA TRP A 304 15.03 3.18 14.57
C TRP A 304 14.07 3.57 15.70
N GLN A 305 14.41 3.29 16.95
CA GLN A 305 13.58 3.66 18.11
C GLN A 305 13.40 5.18 18.20
N GLU A 306 14.45 5.94 17.98
CA GLU A 306 14.37 7.40 18.05
C GLU A 306 13.56 8.00 16.87
N LEU A 307 13.69 7.44 15.67
CA LEU A 307 12.85 7.80 14.53
C LEU A 307 11.36 7.57 14.84
N GLY A 308 11.03 6.44 15.47
CA GLY A 308 9.67 6.11 15.90
C GLY A 308 9.13 7.09 16.96
N LYS A 309 9.93 7.41 17.98
CA LYS A 309 9.53 8.41 19.00
C LYS A 309 9.25 9.78 18.38
N ARG A 310 10.03 10.18 17.38
CA ARG A 310 9.85 11.45 16.66
C ARG A 310 8.80 11.37 15.54
N ARG A 311 8.20 10.20 15.34
CA ARG A 311 7.12 9.94 14.36
C ARG A 311 7.48 10.40 12.94
N LEU A 312 8.70 10.08 12.47
CA LEU A 312 9.13 10.44 11.14
C LEU A 312 8.23 9.80 10.07
N VAL A 313 7.91 10.61 9.06
CA VAL A 313 7.13 10.19 7.90
C VAL A 313 7.95 10.30 6.61
N ALA A 314 7.51 9.62 5.57
CA ALA A 314 8.14 9.69 4.25
C ALA A 314 8.27 11.16 3.77
N GLY A 315 9.42 11.49 3.17
CA GLY A 315 9.79 12.87 2.81
C GLY A 315 10.63 13.60 3.85
N GLN A 316 10.85 13.02 5.04
CA GLN A 316 11.65 13.59 6.11
C GLN A 316 13.03 12.90 6.26
N GLU A 317 13.53 12.26 5.21
CA GLU A 317 14.79 11.50 5.20
C GLU A 317 16.00 12.31 5.66
N SER A 318 16.00 13.61 5.41
CA SER A 318 17.09 14.52 5.87
C SER A 318 17.19 14.60 7.39
N MET A 319 16.09 14.46 8.11
CA MET A 319 16.05 14.52 9.57
C MET A 319 16.73 13.31 10.23
N ILE A 320 16.90 12.19 9.54
CA ILE A 320 17.55 10.99 10.10
C ILE A 320 18.98 11.32 10.56
N ARG A 321 19.70 12.15 9.80
CA ARG A 321 21.06 12.60 10.15
C ARG A 321 21.08 13.49 11.38
N GLU A 322 20.14 14.43 11.48
CA GLU A 322 20.04 15.34 12.62
C GLU A 322 19.72 14.56 13.91
N ILE A 323 18.82 13.57 13.81
CA ILE A 323 18.46 12.69 14.92
C ILE A 323 19.67 11.86 15.38
N ALA A 324 20.47 11.35 14.43
CA ALA A 324 21.69 10.63 14.78
C ALA A 324 22.72 11.53 15.49
N GLN A 325 22.85 12.80 15.07
CA GLN A 325 23.70 13.78 15.77
C GLN A 325 23.22 14.06 17.19
N ASP A 326 21.90 14.18 17.39
CA ASP A 326 21.34 14.39 18.73
C ASP A 326 21.65 13.20 19.64
N LEU A 327 21.54 11.95 19.13
CA LEU A 327 21.87 10.75 19.90
C LEU A 327 23.34 10.67 20.32
N MET A 328 24.26 11.21 19.52
CA MET A 328 25.68 11.28 19.88
C MET A 328 25.99 12.31 20.97
N ASN A 329 25.12 13.30 21.15
CA ASN A 329 25.32 14.39 22.12
C ASN A 329 24.64 14.08 23.48
N LEU A 330 23.99 12.92 23.62
CA LEU A 330 23.39 12.41 24.86
C LEU A 330 24.36 11.47 25.59
#